data_e92c5a70712fad6ec6510aba4e282204
#
_entry.id   e92c5a70712fad6ec6510aba4e282204
#
_cell.length_a   1.000
_cell.length_b   1.000
_cell.length_c   1.000
_cell.angle_alpha   90.00
_cell.angle_beta   90.00
_cell.angle_gamma   90.00
#
_symmetry.space_group_name_H-M   'P 1'
#
loop_
_entity.id
_entity.type
_entity.pdbx_description
1 polymer ?
#
loop_
_entity_poly.entity_id
_entity_poly.type
_entity_poly.pdbx_seq_one_letter_code
_entity_poly.pdbx_strand_id
1 'polypeptide(L)'
;MVYSKANAGRRLSAKRTLTVASLCTLALPVMMALTPLASSAKTLVYCSEGSPENFYPGINTTGTSFDANSQIYSRLVDFERGGTSVVPGLAERWTVSPDGKEYTFFLRKGVKWHSNKNFKPTRDMNADDIIFAIERQWKESNPYFKVTSANHSYFGDMGMDKLLKSVEKVNDMTVKITLNKPEAPFLSGWAMEYAGIQSKEYADAMLKAGTPEKIDQ
;
A
#
# COMPACT_ATOMS: atom_id res chain seq x y z
N MET A 1 -48.55 -16.11 27.31
CA MET A 1 -49.30 -17.35 27.39
C MET A 1 -48.26 -18.48 27.31
N VAL A 2 -47.84 -19.02 28.44
CA VAL A 2 -48.45 -20.24 29.08
C VAL A 2 -48.09 -21.48 28.27
N TYR A 3 -47.40 -22.50 28.69
CA TYR A 3 -47.00 -23.26 29.89
C TYR A 3 -46.05 -24.34 29.37
N SER A 4 -44.91 -24.66 29.98
CA SER A 4 -44.71 -25.59 31.10
C SER A 4 -45.12 -27.05 30.86
N LYS A 5 -44.17 -27.99 30.92
CA LYS A 5 -44.01 -28.93 32.03
C LYS A 5 -42.88 -29.96 31.82
N ALA A 6 -42.13 -30.08 32.85
CA ALA A 6 -41.18 -31.17 33.13
C ALA A 6 -41.92 -32.52 33.35
N ASN A 7 -41.17 -33.59 33.12
CA ASN A 7 -41.40 -34.76 33.97
C ASN A 7 -40.11 -35.61 34.17
N ALA A 8 -39.92 -35.96 35.38
CA ALA A 8 -38.80 -36.66 35.95
C ALA A 8 -39.06 -38.20 35.98
N GLY A 9 -37.96 -38.92 36.07
CA GLY A 9 -37.97 -40.18 36.82
C GLY A 9 -37.70 -41.44 36.06
N ARG A 10 -36.60 -42.10 36.22
CA ARG A 10 -36.39 -43.18 37.17
C ARG A 10 -35.01 -43.84 37.01
N ARG A 11 -34.39 -44.01 38.17
CA ARG A 11 -33.20 -44.85 38.35
C ARG A 11 -33.57 -46.34 38.18
N LEU A 12 -32.63 -47.11 37.59
CA LEU A 12 -32.44 -48.49 37.96
C LEU A 12 -30.95 -48.85 37.91
N SER A 13 -30.49 -49.25 39.04
CA SER A 13 -29.17 -49.82 39.34
C SER A 13 -29.12 -51.28 38.88
N ALA A 14 -28.01 -51.63 38.22
CA ALA A 14 -27.60 -53.02 38.16
C ALA A 14 -26.09 -53.14 38.17
N LYS A 15 -25.56 -53.59 39.28
CA LYS A 15 -24.16 -54.03 39.41
C LYS A 15 -24.02 -55.36 38.67
N ARG A 16 -22.96 -55.53 37.88
CA ARG A 16 -22.30 -56.83 37.63
C ARG A 16 -20.89 -56.65 37.14
N THR A 17 -19.96 -56.91 37.98
CA THR A 17 -18.81 -57.83 37.97
C THR A 17 -17.91 -57.89 36.74
N LEU A 18 -16.62 -57.66 37.05
CA LEU A 18 -15.39 -57.82 36.31
C LEU A 18 -15.36 -58.99 35.29
N THR A 19 -14.75 -58.69 34.14
CA THR A 19 -13.77 -59.58 33.52
C THR A 19 -12.71 -58.78 32.83
N VAL A 20 -11.47 -59.01 33.26
CA VAL A 20 -10.24 -58.48 32.66
C VAL A 20 -9.98 -59.22 31.36
N ALA A 21 -10.03 -58.58 30.23
CA ALA A 21 -9.46 -59.09 29.00
C ALA A 21 -8.57 -58.01 28.40
N SER A 22 -7.29 -58.27 28.55
CA SER A 22 -6.19 -57.50 27.94
C SER A 22 -6.28 -57.61 26.43
N LEU A 23 -6.59 -56.51 25.74
CA LEU A 23 -6.32 -56.36 24.31
C LEU A 23 -5.42 -55.13 24.13
N CYS A 24 -4.17 -55.42 23.83
CA CYS A 24 -3.23 -54.47 23.27
C CYS A 24 -3.77 -53.97 21.91
N THR A 25 -4.40 -52.81 21.87
CA THR A 25 -4.65 -52.10 20.64
C THR A 25 -3.45 -51.18 20.37
N LEU A 26 -2.67 -51.53 19.34
CA LEU A 26 -1.69 -50.66 18.74
C LEU A 26 -2.38 -49.35 18.30
N ALA A 27 -2.13 -48.26 19.03
CA ALA A 27 -2.43 -46.94 18.56
C ALA A 27 -1.40 -46.57 17.49
N LEU A 28 -1.73 -46.72 16.21
CA LEU A 28 -1.01 -46.04 15.13
C LEU A 28 -1.27 -44.53 15.28
N PRO A 29 -0.23 -43.72 15.43
CA PRO A 29 -0.42 -42.28 15.27
C PRO A 29 -0.70 -42.01 13.78
N VAL A 30 -1.93 -41.62 13.48
CA VAL A 30 -2.25 -41.01 12.19
C VAL A 30 -1.55 -39.64 12.18
N MET A 31 -0.33 -39.67 11.67
CA MET A 31 0.41 -38.46 11.33
C MET A 31 -0.29 -37.85 10.11
N MET A 32 -1.27 -36.99 10.37
CA MET A 32 -1.85 -36.12 9.34
C MET A 32 -0.73 -35.29 8.80
N ALA A 33 -0.14 -35.72 7.69
CA ALA A 33 0.80 -34.91 6.92
C ALA A 33 0.03 -33.66 6.44
N LEU A 34 0.23 -32.54 7.13
CA LEU A 34 -0.09 -31.22 6.62
C LEU A 34 0.81 -31.00 5.39
N THR A 35 0.39 -31.51 4.25
CA THR A 35 0.98 -31.09 2.98
C THR A 35 0.63 -29.61 2.82
N PRO A 36 1.64 -28.71 2.72
CA PRO A 36 1.35 -27.34 2.36
C PRO A 36 0.65 -27.38 1.00
N LEU A 37 -0.59 -26.92 0.95
CA LEU A 37 -1.28 -26.64 -0.29
C LEU A 37 -0.38 -25.62 -1.00
N ALA A 38 0.38 -26.08 -2.00
CA ALA A 38 1.12 -25.19 -2.88
C ALA A 38 0.08 -24.27 -3.52
N SER A 39 0.03 -23.02 -3.06
CA SER A 39 -0.76 -21.98 -3.68
C SER A 39 -0.19 -21.79 -5.08
N SER A 40 -0.80 -22.42 -6.06
CA SER A 40 -0.49 -22.17 -7.47
C SER A 40 -0.96 -20.75 -7.78
N ALA A 41 -0.01 -19.82 -7.82
CA ALA A 41 -0.29 -18.47 -8.27
C ALA A 41 -0.78 -18.56 -9.73
N LYS A 42 -2.04 -18.19 -9.96
CA LYS A 42 -2.59 -18.14 -11.31
C LYS A 42 -2.00 -16.93 -12.03
N THR A 43 -1.45 -17.14 -13.22
CA THR A 43 -0.98 -16.06 -14.07
C THR A 43 -2.19 -15.37 -14.70
N LEU A 44 -2.31 -14.06 -14.49
CA LEU A 44 -3.23 -13.21 -15.21
C LEU A 44 -2.50 -12.71 -16.48
N VAL A 45 -3.09 -12.98 -17.65
CA VAL A 45 -2.65 -12.38 -18.91
C VAL A 45 -3.58 -11.20 -19.20
N TYR A 46 -3.01 -10.00 -19.19
CA TYR A 46 -3.71 -8.76 -19.49
C TYR A 46 -3.24 -8.24 -20.86
N CYS A 47 -4.19 -8.00 -21.77
CA CYS A 47 -3.92 -7.39 -23.07
C CYS A 47 -4.28 -5.91 -23.00
N SER A 48 -3.32 -5.04 -23.26
CA SER A 48 -3.50 -3.60 -23.37
C SER A 48 -3.43 -3.16 -24.83
N GLU A 49 -3.95 -1.97 -25.11
CA GLU A 49 -3.92 -1.36 -26.46
C GLU A 49 -2.50 -0.92 -26.89
N GLY A 50 -1.55 -0.88 -25.98
CA GLY A 50 -0.15 -0.50 -26.25
C GLY A 50 0.80 -0.98 -25.15
N SER A 51 2.07 -0.64 -25.30
CA SER A 51 3.10 -0.86 -24.28
C SER A 51 3.24 0.36 -23.38
N PRO A 52 3.54 0.19 -22.08
CA PRO A 52 3.86 1.31 -21.20
C PRO A 52 5.12 2.03 -21.69
N GLU A 53 5.12 3.36 -21.61
CA GLU A 53 6.25 4.20 -22.04
C GLU A 53 7.45 4.03 -21.08
N ASN A 54 7.15 3.98 -19.80
CA ASN A 54 8.11 3.76 -18.70
C ASN A 54 7.34 3.36 -17.44
N PHE A 55 8.07 3.12 -16.35
CA PHE A 55 7.48 2.70 -15.07
C PHE A 55 7.53 3.78 -13.99
N TYR A 56 7.68 5.05 -14.36
CA TYR A 56 7.55 6.16 -13.42
C TYR A 56 6.26 6.95 -13.67
N PRO A 57 5.26 6.87 -12.77
CA PRO A 57 3.95 7.48 -13.02
C PRO A 57 3.98 9.01 -13.09
N GLY A 58 4.95 9.68 -12.46
CA GLY A 58 5.05 11.13 -12.42
C GLY A 58 5.34 11.81 -13.76
N ILE A 59 5.76 11.05 -14.78
CA ILE A 59 6.05 11.57 -16.14
C ILE A 59 5.14 10.97 -17.21
N ASN A 60 4.32 10.00 -16.87
CA ASN A 60 3.43 9.33 -17.81
C ASN A 60 2.17 10.16 -18.09
N THR A 61 1.66 10.02 -19.30
CA THR A 61 0.45 10.70 -19.76
C THR A 61 -0.55 9.76 -20.43
N THR A 62 -0.19 8.50 -20.64
CA THR A 62 -1.02 7.51 -21.33
C THR A 62 -1.71 6.55 -20.35
N GLY A 63 -2.94 6.15 -20.69
CA GLY A 63 -3.71 5.19 -19.91
C GLY A 63 -2.98 3.86 -19.71
N THR A 64 -2.34 3.34 -20.77
CA THR A 64 -1.55 2.10 -20.72
C THR A 64 -0.43 2.15 -19.69
N SER A 65 0.30 3.28 -19.63
CA SER A 65 1.36 3.46 -18.65
C SER A 65 0.81 3.57 -17.23
N PHE A 66 -0.32 4.26 -17.03
CA PHE A 66 -0.98 4.35 -15.73
C PHE A 66 -1.52 3.02 -15.25
N ASP A 67 -2.12 2.21 -16.14
CA ASP A 67 -2.61 0.87 -15.80
C ASP A 67 -1.46 -0.02 -15.29
N ALA A 68 -0.30 0.00 -15.96
CA ALA A 68 0.87 -0.73 -15.53
C ALA A 68 1.41 -0.21 -14.18
N ASN A 69 1.53 1.10 -14.03
CA ASN A 69 2.08 1.74 -12.83
C ASN A 69 1.17 1.58 -11.60
N SER A 70 -0.14 1.54 -11.79
CA SER A 70 -1.10 1.33 -10.70
C SER A 70 -0.95 -0.02 -10.00
N GLN A 71 -0.31 -1.00 -10.65
CA GLN A 71 0.00 -2.31 -10.07
C GLN A 71 1.34 -2.32 -9.30
N ILE A 72 2.17 -1.30 -9.50
CA ILE A 72 3.53 -1.22 -8.95
C ILE A 72 3.61 -0.24 -7.77
N TYR A 73 2.94 0.91 -7.90
CA TYR A 73 3.04 2.00 -6.94
C TYR A 73 1.80 2.14 -6.08
N SER A 74 2.03 2.42 -4.80
CA SER A 74 1.00 2.86 -3.86
C SER A 74 1.06 4.38 -3.71
N ARG A 75 -0.07 4.99 -3.32
CA ARG A 75 -0.26 6.44 -3.14
C ARG A 75 -0.60 6.75 -1.69
N LEU A 76 -0.53 8.02 -1.30
CA LEU A 76 -0.94 8.44 0.05
C LEU A 76 -2.39 8.07 0.36
N VAL A 77 -3.25 8.34 -0.60
CA VAL A 77 -4.66 7.99 -0.59
C VAL A 77 -5.01 7.35 -1.92
N ASP A 78 -6.10 6.62 -1.98
CA ASP A 78 -6.56 5.90 -3.17
C ASP A 78 -8.02 6.23 -3.46
N PHE A 79 -8.50 5.88 -4.65
CA PHE A 79 -9.92 5.80 -4.91
C PHE A 79 -10.49 4.46 -4.47
N GLU A 80 -11.71 4.48 -3.97
CA GLU A 80 -12.48 3.27 -3.75
C GLU A 80 -12.64 2.51 -5.07
N ARG A 81 -12.49 1.19 -5.03
CA ARG A 81 -12.62 0.37 -6.24
C ARG A 81 -14.01 0.50 -6.87
N GLY A 82 -14.04 0.97 -8.12
CA GLY A 82 -15.28 1.23 -8.85
C GLY A 82 -16.03 2.48 -8.41
N GLY A 83 -15.41 3.33 -7.60
CA GLY A 83 -15.95 4.59 -7.10
C GLY A 83 -15.02 5.77 -7.26
N THR A 84 -15.44 6.93 -6.79
CA THR A 84 -14.65 8.17 -6.77
C THR A 84 -14.39 8.69 -5.36
N SER A 85 -14.82 7.95 -4.34
CA SER A 85 -14.56 8.29 -2.94
C SER A 85 -13.08 8.06 -2.61
N VAL A 86 -12.48 9.02 -1.92
CA VAL A 86 -11.09 8.89 -1.46
C VAL A 86 -11.02 8.02 -0.20
N VAL A 87 -10.17 7.02 -0.24
CA VAL A 87 -9.96 6.05 0.84
C VAL A 87 -8.49 6.01 1.28
N PRO A 88 -8.18 5.48 2.47
CA PRO A 88 -6.82 5.30 2.92
C PRO A 88 -5.96 4.45 1.98
N GLY A 89 -4.74 4.94 1.68
CA GLY A 89 -3.67 4.24 0.97
C GLY A 89 -2.48 3.98 1.89
N LEU A 90 -1.33 4.61 1.59
CA LEU A 90 -0.15 4.61 2.47
C LEU A 90 -0.37 5.46 3.73
N ALA A 91 -1.23 6.47 3.67
CA ALA A 91 -1.77 7.12 4.86
C ALA A 91 -2.98 6.31 5.37
N GLU A 92 -2.96 5.88 6.62
CA GLU A 92 -4.09 5.19 7.24
C GLU A 92 -5.22 6.14 7.63
N ARG A 93 -4.90 7.43 7.82
CA ARG A 93 -5.82 8.52 8.11
C ARG A 93 -5.15 9.86 7.87
N TRP A 94 -5.95 10.91 7.82
CA TRP A 94 -5.48 12.30 7.74
C TRP A 94 -6.41 13.22 8.50
N THR A 95 -5.92 14.43 8.80
CA THR A 95 -6.72 15.54 9.33
C THR A 95 -6.57 16.76 8.44
N VAL A 96 -7.61 17.58 8.40
CA VAL A 96 -7.63 18.83 7.64
C VAL A 96 -7.89 19.98 8.60
N SER A 97 -7.13 21.05 8.47
CA SER A 97 -7.36 22.26 9.27
C SER A 97 -8.70 22.92 8.97
N PRO A 98 -9.29 23.68 9.89
CA PRO A 98 -10.59 24.34 9.67
C PRO A 98 -10.64 25.26 8.46
N ASP A 99 -9.50 25.85 8.07
CA ASP A 99 -9.39 26.72 6.89
C ASP A 99 -9.12 25.94 5.59
N GLY A 100 -9.06 24.60 5.65
CA GLY A 100 -8.87 23.73 4.50
C GLY A 100 -7.49 23.80 3.85
N LYS A 101 -6.48 24.34 4.53
CA LYS A 101 -5.14 24.56 3.94
C LYS A 101 -4.08 23.60 4.45
N GLU A 102 -4.22 23.02 5.62
CA GLU A 102 -3.23 22.10 6.17
C GLU A 102 -3.79 20.68 6.22
N TYR A 103 -3.06 19.76 5.63
CA TYR A 103 -3.37 18.34 5.61
C TYR A 103 -2.25 17.59 6.35
N THR A 104 -2.59 16.90 7.44
CA THR A 104 -1.65 16.07 8.18
C THR A 104 -1.99 14.61 7.92
N PHE A 105 -1.06 13.90 7.27
CA PHE A 105 -1.19 12.49 6.92
C PHE A 105 -0.42 11.63 7.92
N PHE A 106 -1.09 10.61 8.47
CA PHE A 106 -0.50 9.62 9.35
C PHE A 106 -0.25 8.34 8.56
N LEU A 107 1.02 7.98 8.43
CA LEU A 107 1.46 6.91 7.54
C LEU A 107 1.26 5.53 8.16
N ARG A 108 0.98 4.55 7.32
CA ARG A 108 0.90 3.13 7.68
C ARG A 108 2.27 2.59 8.06
N LYS A 109 2.37 1.92 9.19
CA LYS A 109 3.62 1.28 9.66
C LYS A 109 3.88 -0.03 8.94
N GLY A 110 5.15 -0.41 8.83
CA GLY A 110 5.56 -1.72 8.35
C GLY A 110 5.40 -1.92 6.84
N VAL A 111 5.23 -0.85 6.07
CA VAL A 111 5.18 -0.91 4.60
C VAL A 111 6.58 -1.19 4.07
N LYS A 112 6.74 -2.35 3.41
CA LYS A 112 8.02 -2.81 2.87
C LYS A 112 8.22 -2.35 1.45
N TRP A 113 9.47 -2.05 1.10
CA TRP A 113 9.90 -1.86 -0.27
C TRP A 113 10.23 -3.19 -0.95
N HIS A 114 10.02 -3.25 -2.25
CA HIS A 114 10.50 -4.39 -3.03
C HIS A 114 12.02 -4.47 -3.02
N SER A 115 12.55 -5.69 -2.99
CA SER A 115 13.99 -5.96 -3.11
C SER A 115 14.28 -6.70 -4.41
N ASN A 116 15.45 -6.47 -4.98
CA ASN A 116 15.95 -7.20 -6.14
C ASN A 116 17.44 -7.52 -5.99
N LYS A 117 18.04 -8.08 -7.03
CA LYS A 117 19.47 -8.43 -7.03
C LYS A 117 20.40 -7.23 -6.88
N ASN A 118 19.97 -6.04 -7.27
CA ASN A 118 20.77 -4.82 -7.30
C ASN A 118 20.52 -3.90 -6.10
N PHE A 119 19.36 -4.05 -5.43
CA PHE A 119 18.97 -3.20 -4.31
C PHE A 119 18.22 -3.99 -3.25
N LYS A 120 18.66 -3.83 -2.01
CA LYS A 120 17.98 -4.37 -0.82
C LYS A 120 17.68 -3.21 0.11
N PRO A 121 16.40 -2.90 0.34
CA PRO A 121 16.00 -1.86 1.28
C PRO A 121 16.52 -2.15 2.69
N THR A 122 17.01 -1.14 3.38
CA THR A 122 17.48 -1.28 4.78
C THR A 122 16.42 -0.83 5.78
N ARG A 123 15.36 -0.16 5.31
CA ARG A 123 14.26 0.34 6.13
C ARG A 123 12.90 0.19 5.45
N ASP A 124 11.86 0.33 6.23
CA ASP A 124 10.49 0.45 5.75
C ASP A 124 10.23 1.87 5.19
N MET A 125 9.12 2.02 4.48
CA MET A 125 8.63 3.31 4.01
C MET A 125 8.41 4.27 5.19
N ASN A 126 8.79 5.52 5.01
CA ASN A 126 8.59 6.58 5.98
C ASN A 126 8.29 7.94 5.31
N ALA A 127 8.22 9.01 6.11
CA ALA A 127 7.91 10.36 5.66
C ALA A 127 8.92 10.91 4.62
N ASP A 128 10.17 10.49 4.66
CA ASP A 128 11.18 10.95 3.71
C ASP A 128 10.88 10.50 2.29
N ASP A 129 10.27 9.32 2.12
CA ASP A 129 9.86 8.79 0.80
C ASP A 129 8.71 9.61 0.22
N ILE A 130 7.74 9.99 1.07
CA ILE A 130 6.60 10.83 0.66
C ILE A 130 7.08 12.21 0.23
N ILE A 131 7.94 12.84 1.04
CA ILE A 131 8.50 14.15 0.73
C ILE A 131 9.31 14.10 -0.56
N PHE A 132 10.15 13.08 -0.72
CA PHE A 132 10.94 12.85 -1.92
C PHE A 132 10.07 12.77 -3.18
N ALA A 133 9.02 11.93 -3.16
CA ALA A 133 8.14 11.73 -4.32
C ALA A 133 7.41 13.02 -4.72
N ILE A 134 7.02 13.84 -3.75
CA ILE A 134 6.36 15.13 -4.00
C ILE A 134 7.38 16.15 -4.51
N GLU A 135 8.50 16.35 -3.82
CA GLU A 135 9.50 17.35 -4.16
C GLU A 135 10.19 17.08 -5.49
N ARG A 136 10.32 15.80 -5.87
CA ARG A 136 10.83 15.40 -7.17
C ARG A 136 10.02 16.01 -8.33
N GLN A 137 8.71 16.11 -8.17
CA GLN A 137 7.81 16.66 -9.19
C GLN A 137 7.65 18.19 -9.08
N TRP A 138 8.02 18.77 -7.93
CA TRP A 138 7.72 20.16 -7.61
C TRP A 138 8.93 21.07 -7.64
N LYS A 139 10.07 20.63 -7.08
CA LYS A 139 11.21 21.50 -6.83
C LYS A 139 12.32 21.29 -7.85
N GLU A 140 12.62 22.29 -8.65
CA GLU A 140 13.75 22.25 -9.60
C GLU A 140 15.11 22.02 -8.93
N SER A 141 15.24 22.33 -7.64
CA SER A 141 16.43 22.04 -6.83
C SER A 141 16.60 20.57 -6.48
N ASN A 142 15.55 19.75 -6.63
CA ASN A 142 15.66 18.31 -6.41
C ASN A 142 16.48 17.70 -7.55
N PRO A 143 17.54 16.91 -7.25
CA PRO A 143 18.41 16.32 -8.26
C PRO A 143 17.69 15.40 -9.26
N TYR A 144 16.51 14.93 -8.89
CA TYR A 144 15.68 14.07 -9.73
C TYR A 144 14.62 14.82 -10.56
N PHE A 145 14.50 16.13 -10.41
CA PHE A 145 13.50 16.91 -11.14
C PHE A 145 13.68 16.84 -12.68
N LYS A 146 14.93 16.75 -13.15
CA LYS A 146 15.29 16.73 -14.59
C LYS A 146 15.99 15.42 -15.02
N VAL A 147 15.95 14.37 -14.23
CA VAL A 147 16.71 13.13 -14.53
C VAL A 147 16.19 12.55 -15.80
N THR A 148 15.29 12.41 -16.36
CA THR A 148 14.88 11.78 -17.64
C THR A 148 14.44 12.81 -18.69
N SER A 149 14.84 14.06 -18.54
CA SER A 149 14.39 15.20 -19.36
C SER A 149 12.86 15.36 -19.36
N ALA A 150 12.21 14.82 -18.36
CA ALA A 150 10.78 14.68 -18.31
C ALA A 150 10.12 15.94 -17.73
N ASN A 151 8.97 16.26 -18.27
CA ASN A 151 8.04 17.19 -17.65
C ASN A 151 7.12 16.40 -16.73
N HIS A 152 6.92 16.90 -15.52
CA HIS A 152 5.88 16.39 -14.62
C HIS A 152 4.53 17.03 -15.00
N SER A 153 4.05 16.70 -16.21
CA SER A 153 2.92 17.38 -16.84
C SER A 153 1.66 17.30 -16.00
N TYR A 154 1.31 16.10 -15.52
CA TYR A 154 0.12 15.93 -14.67
C TYR A 154 0.20 16.75 -13.38
N PHE A 155 1.35 16.79 -12.74
CA PHE A 155 1.53 17.59 -11.52
C PHE A 155 1.32 19.08 -11.79
N GLY A 156 1.85 19.59 -12.90
CA GLY A 156 1.67 20.97 -13.34
C GLY A 156 0.25 21.27 -13.82
N ASP A 157 -0.34 20.39 -14.64
CA ASP A 157 -1.69 20.54 -15.19
C ASP A 157 -2.77 20.52 -14.11
N MET A 158 -2.56 19.73 -13.03
CA MET A 158 -3.37 19.76 -11.82
C MET A 158 -3.13 20.99 -10.96
N GLY A 159 -2.20 21.88 -11.35
CA GLY A 159 -1.88 23.10 -10.63
C GLY A 159 -1.19 22.89 -9.28
N MET A 160 -0.64 21.70 -9.03
CA MET A 160 -0.02 21.35 -7.75
C MET A 160 1.21 22.21 -7.46
N ASP A 161 1.96 22.61 -8.47
CA ASP A 161 3.12 23.50 -8.39
C ASP A 161 2.77 24.87 -7.78
N LYS A 162 1.58 25.38 -8.07
CA LYS A 162 1.07 26.66 -7.55
C LYS A 162 0.27 26.51 -6.28
N LEU A 163 -0.34 25.34 -6.09
CA LEU A 163 -1.19 25.05 -4.95
C LEU A 163 -0.38 24.74 -3.69
N LEU A 164 0.70 23.98 -3.81
CA LEU A 164 1.55 23.61 -2.68
C LEU A 164 2.32 24.81 -2.13
N LYS A 165 2.32 24.97 -0.82
CA LYS A 165 3.15 25.92 -0.08
C LYS A 165 4.34 25.24 0.58
N SER A 166 4.08 24.14 1.30
CA SER A 166 5.13 23.33 1.92
C SER A 166 4.72 21.88 2.05
N VAL A 167 5.73 21.00 2.11
CA VAL A 167 5.62 19.60 2.50
C VAL A 167 6.66 19.36 3.58
N GLU A 168 6.23 18.95 4.77
CA GLU A 168 7.06 18.92 5.96
C GLU A 168 6.98 17.59 6.67
N LYS A 169 8.15 17.10 7.11
CA LYS A 169 8.25 15.96 8.00
C LYS A 169 7.93 16.39 9.42
N VAL A 170 6.81 15.93 9.97
CA VAL A 170 6.49 16.13 11.38
C VAL A 170 7.25 15.11 12.23
N ASN A 171 7.26 13.85 11.79
CA ASN A 171 8.09 12.75 12.30
C ASN A 171 8.17 11.66 11.23
N ASP A 172 8.84 10.54 11.53
CA ASP A 172 9.04 9.47 10.54
C ASP A 172 7.73 8.89 9.96
N MET A 173 6.62 9.01 10.68
CA MET A 173 5.33 8.47 10.27
C MET A 173 4.25 9.53 10.07
N THR A 174 4.65 10.81 9.95
CA THR A 174 3.69 11.90 9.81
C THR A 174 4.23 12.97 8.90
N VAL A 175 3.47 13.28 7.85
CA VAL A 175 3.75 14.34 6.88
C VAL A 175 2.66 15.40 6.94
N LYS A 176 3.06 16.67 6.94
CA LYS A 176 2.14 17.79 6.81
C LYS A 176 2.32 18.46 5.46
N ILE A 177 1.23 18.66 4.74
CA ILE A 177 1.18 19.41 3.48
C ILE A 177 0.38 20.67 3.73
N THR A 178 0.97 21.82 3.39
CA THR A 178 0.30 23.12 3.49
C THR A 178 0.06 23.68 2.09
N LEU A 179 -1.12 24.24 1.89
CA LEU A 179 -1.58 24.82 0.62
C LEU A 179 -1.56 26.36 0.68
N ASN A 180 -1.39 27.00 -0.46
CA ASN A 180 -1.50 28.46 -0.61
C ASN A 180 -2.96 28.94 -0.46
N LYS A 181 -3.92 28.11 -0.87
CA LYS A 181 -5.37 28.33 -0.76
C LYS A 181 -6.08 27.01 -0.46
N PRO A 182 -7.31 27.03 0.11
CA PRO A 182 -8.07 25.81 0.22
C PRO A 182 -8.45 25.29 -1.16
N GLU A 183 -8.39 23.96 -1.33
CA GLU A 183 -8.69 23.29 -2.59
C GLU A 183 -9.49 22.01 -2.33
N ALA A 184 -10.77 22.00 -2.70
CA ALA A 184 -11.67 20.88 -2.42
C ALA A 184 -11.22 19.55 -3.04
N PRO A 185 -10.79 19.49 -4.32
CA PRO A 185 -10.34 18.24 -4.95
C PRO A 185 -8.90 17.82 -4.58
N PHE A 186 -8.24 18.49 -3.64
CA PHE A 186 -6.84 18.23 -3.30
C PHE A 186 -6.56 16.74 -2.99
N LEU A 187 -7.39 16.11 -2.17
CA LEU A 187 -7.22 14.69 -1.84
C LEU A 187 -7.41 13.78 -3.06
N SER A 188 -8.38 14.09 -3.93
CA SER A 188 -8.60 13.33 -5.16
C SER A 188 -7.40 13.43 -6.11
N GLY A 189 -6.72 14.59 -6.15
CA GLY A 189 -5.47 14.74 -6.90
C GLY A 189 -4.38 13.78 -6.40
N TRP A 190 -4.28 13.55 -5.08
CA TRP A 190 -3.30 12.60 -4.51
C TRP A 190 -3.73 11.13 -4.59
N ALA A 191 -4.93 10.85 -5.02
CA ALA A 191 -5.39 9.50 -5.36
C ALA A 191 -5.15 9.12 -6.83
N MET A 192 -4.69 10.07 -7.66
CA MET A 192 -4.37 9.82 -9.07
C MET A 192 -2.99 9.17 -9.24
N GLU A 193 -2.80 8.48 -10.35
CA GLU A 193 -1.64 7.61 -10.61
C GLU A 193 -0.30 8.34 -10.56
N TYR A 194 -0.23 9.60 -11.02
CA TYR A 194 1.01 10.39 -11.00
C TYR A 194 1.59 10.59 -9.59
N ALA A 195 0.75 10.44 -8.55
CA ALA A 195 1.14 10.59 -7.15
C ALA A 195 1.77 9.32 -6.53
N GLY A 196 2.19 8.37 -7.34
CA GLY A 196 2.88 7.15 -6.90
C GLY A 196 4.13 7.44 -6.08
N ILE A 197 4.28 6.73 -4.95
CA ILE A 197 5.41 6.94 -4.02
C ILE A 197 6.57 6.04 -4.39
N GLN A 198 7.78 6.63 -4.41
CA GLN A 198 9.05 5.96 -4.69
C GLN A 198 9.96 5.95 -3.46
N SER A 199 10.86 4.97 -3.41
CA SER A 199 11.85 4.88 -2.34
C SER A 199 12.95 5.93 -2.49
N LYS A 200 13.05 6.82 -1.51
CA LYS A 200 14.17 7.78 -1.43
C LYS A 200 15.51 7.06 -1.27
N GLU A 201 15.54 5.96 -0.50
CA GLU A 201 16.76 5.17 -0.31
C GLU A 201 17.26 4.58 -1.62
N TYR A 202 16.35 4.08 -2.48
CA TYR A 202 16.71 3.60 -3.81
C TYR A 202 17.23 4.75 -4.69
N ALA A 203 16.55 5.89 -4.68
CA ALA A 203 16.99 7.07 -5.39
C ALA A 203 18.40 7.50 -4.96
N ASP A 204 18.64 7.65 -3.67
CA ASP A 204 19.96 8.03 -3.13
C ASP A 204 21.05 7.03 -3.54
N ALA A 205 20.73 5.73 -3.57
CA ALA A 205 21.65 4.68 -4.02
C ALA A 205 21.99 4.81 -5.51
N MET A 206 21.00 5.08 -6.36
CA MET A 206 21.21 5.26 -7.81
C MET A 206 21.97 6.55 -8.12
N LEU A 207 21.70 7.64 -7.40
CA LEU A 207 22.45 8.88 -7.53
C LEU A 207 23.92 8.66 -7.15
N LYS A 208 24.17 8.00 -6.02
CA LYS A 208 25.53 7.68 -5.57
C LYS A 208 26.27 6.75 -6.54
N ALA A 209 25.56 5.86 -7.21
CA ALA A 209 26.12 4.96 -8.24
C ALA A 209 26.39 5.67 -9.59
N GLY A 210 25.98 6.94 -9.74
CA GLY A 210 26.12 7.68 -11.00
C GLY A 210 25.13 7.23 -12.10
N THR A 211 24.03 6.59 -11.71
CA THR A 211 23.00 6.06 -12.61
C THR A 211 21.61 6.49 -12.15
N PRO A 212 21.36 7.81 -11.98
CA PRO A 212 20.08 8.28 -11.42
C PRO A 212 18.87 7.93 -12.29
N GLU A 213 19.04 7.77 -13.61
CA GLU A 213 17.97 7.39 -14.54
C GLU A 213 17.34 6.02 -14.25
N LYS A 214 18.04 5.14 -13.53
CA LYS A 214 17.53 3.81 -13.16
C LYS A 214 16.36 3.83 -12.18
N ILE A 215 16.09 4.98 -11.58
CA ILE A 215 14.92 5.10 -10.70
C ILE A 215 13.60 5.04 -11.48
N ASP A 216 13.65 5.28 -12.79
CA ASP A 216 12.48 5.33 -13.67
C ASP A 216 12.35 4.09 -14.58
N GLN A 217 13.19 3.06 -14.36
CA GLN A 217 13.27 1.84 -15.16
C GLN A 217 12.79 0.59 -14.42
#